data_e9ef36e1c7421f5fa3e1047dcf237ef8
#
_entry.id   e9ef36e1c7421f5fa3e1047dcf237ef8
#
_cell.length_a   1.000
_cell.length_b   1.000
_cell.length_c   1.000
_cell.angle_alpha   90.00
_cell.angle_beta   90.00
_cell.angle_gamma   90.00
#
_symmetry.space_group_name_H-M   'P 1'
#
loop_
_entity.id
_entity.type
_entity.pdbx_description
1 polymer ?
#
loop_
_entity_poly.entity_id
_entity_poly.type
_entity_poly.pdbx_seq_one_letter_code
_entity_poly.pdbx_strand_id
1 'polypeptide(L)'
;LAPTDGNAAWATAAEGCSLRAAAVSSLQFFAVERWFDLDYFSSVECRAKFFFVTCLREPTARIASHLAKVGASVEEAQAWASRTHVETIGRGTAAVDNFYTRSLLGREAFQGIEAGNVTLELADRAFAVLEQFDAVLILERLAISFRQLASRLSWCLPETLNLCDLRPRHCPAYTNLDEVRGAFGALNAPDAALYVKADRLAAALERDLPLPRRCIARDEL
;
A
#
# COMPACT_ATOMS: atom_id res chain seq x y z
N LEU A 1 -13.95 -1.45 -14.64
CA LEU A 1 -12.65 -2.10 -14.50
C LEU A 1 -12.84 -3.20 -13.46
N ALA A 2 -12.82 -4.48 -13.88
CA ALA A 2 -12.78 -5.58 -12.93
C ALA A 2 -11.40 -5.50 -12.22
N PRO A 3 -11.35 -5.47 -10.90
CA PRO A 3 -10.09 -5.65 -10.20
C PRO A 3 -9.61 -7.07 -10.53
N THR A 4 -8.64 -7.18 -11.40
CA THR A 4 -7.93 -8.43 -11.50
C THR A 4 -7.14 -8.56 -10.20
N ASP A 5 -7.36 -9.65 -9.49
CA ASP A 5 -6.49 -10.00 -8.37
C ASP A 5 -5.06 -10.05 -8.94
N GLY A 6 -4.28 -9.02 -8.65
CA GLY A 6 -2.93 -8.87 -9.19
C GLY A 6 -2.01 -10.02 -8.80
N ASN A 7 -2.40 -10.82 -7.81
CA ASN A 7 -1.67 -12.01 -7.39
C ASN A 7 -1.65 -13.12 -8.44
N ALA A 8 -2.69 -13.25 -9.26
CA ALA A 8 -2.75 -14.29 -10.28
C ALA A 8 -1.91 -13.94 -11.52
N ALA A 9 -1.85 -12.67 -11.91
CA ALA A 9 -1.13 -12.24 -13.11
C ALA A 9 0.39 -12.19 -12.91
N TRP A 10 0.89 -12.15 -11.68
CA TRP A 10 2.32 -12.00 -11.34
C TRP A 10 2.97 -13.27 -10.78
N ALA A 11 2.29 -14.40 -10.88
CA ALA A 11 2.80 -15.67 -10.37
C ALA A 11 4.11 -16.12 -11.03
N THR A 12 4.49 -15.52 -12.15
CA THR A 12 5.72 -15.83 -12.90
C THR A 12 6.71 -14.67 -12.79
N ALA A 13 7.31 -14.51 -11.62
CA ALA A 13 8.29 -13.46 -11.32
C ALA A 13 9.59 -13.53 -12.17
N ALA A 14 9.75 -14.55 -13.00
CA ALA A 14 10.91 -14.73 -13.87
C ALA A 14 10.80 -14.02 -15.23
N GLU A 15 9.67 -13.41 -15.53
CA GLU A 15 9.41 -12.84 -16.84
C GLU A 15 9.73 -11.35 -16.83
N GLY A 16 10.53 -10.92 -17.81
CA GLY A 16 10.95 -9.54 -17.97
C GLY A 16 9.80 -8.54 -18.07
N CYS A 17 10.10 -7.26 -17.94
CA CYS A 17 9.11 -6.18 -17.89
C CYS A 17 8.17 -6.13 -19.09
N SER A 18 8.64 -6.49 -20.28
CA SER A 18 7.81 -6.53 -21.49
C SER A 18 6.65 -7.50 -21.38
N LEU A 19 6.86 -8.70 -20.81
CA LEU A 19 5.79 -9.67 -20.59
C LEU A 19 4.80 -9.21 -19.52
N ARG A 20 5.31 -8.59 -18.45
CA ARG A 20 4.46 -7.98 -17.42
C ARG A 20 3.58 -6.88 -18.01
N ALA A 21 4.15 -5.97 -18.80
CA ALA A 21 3.41 -4.92 -19.47
C ALA A 21 2.37 -5.49 -20.46
N ALA A 22 2.70 -6.54 -21.19
CA ALA A 22 1.77 -7.21 -22.07
C ALA A 22 0.59 -7.85 -21.32
N ALA A 23 0.85 -8.50 -20.17
CA ALA A 23 -0.17 -9.13 -19.35
C ALA A 23 -1.21 -8.14 -18.79
N VAL A 24 -0.84 -6.87 -18.59
CA VAL A 24 -1.73 -5.81 -18.08
C VAL A 24 -2.09 -4.75 -19.11
N SER A 25 -1.74 -4.97 -20.39
CA SER A 25 -1.90 -3.96 -21.46
C SER A 25 -3.34 -3.50 -21.68
N SER A 26 -4.34 -4.32 -21.33
CA SER A 26 -5.76 -3.96 -21.36
C SER A 26 -6.24 -3.20 -20.12
N LEU A 27 -5.40 -3.03 -19.12
CA LEU A 27 -5.74 -2.39 -17.86
C LEU A 27 -5.12 -0.99 -17.81
N GLN A 28 -5.90 -0.01 -17.38
CA GLN A 28 -5.38 1.34 -17.07
C GLN A 28 -4.77 1.38 -15.66
N PHE A 29 -5.22 0.49 -14.80
CA PHE A 29 -4.78 0.40 -13.42
C PHE A 29 -4.83 -1.06 -12.96
N PHE A 30 -3.83 -1.50 -12.20
CA PHE A 30 -3.88 -2.74 -11.46
C PHE A 30 -3.26 -2.55 -10.08
N ALA A 31 -3.69 -3.33 -9.11
CA ALA A 31 -3.22 -3.28 -7.74
C ALA A 31 -2.62 -4.62 -7.32
N VAL A 32 -1.60 -4.56 -6.47
CA VAL A 32 -0.96 -5.72 -5.85
C VAL A 32 -1.08 -5.58 -4.34
N GLU A 33 -1.69 -6.56 -3.69
CA GLU A 33 -1.94 -6.58 -2.24
C GLU A 33 -0.96 -7.51 -1.50
N ARG A 34 0.32 -7.50 -1.88
CA ARG A 34 1.36 -8.32 -1.25
C ARG A 34 2.71 -7.59 -1.26
N TRP A 35 3.80 -8.35 -1.35
CA TRP A 35 5.13 -7.76 -1.51
C TRP A 35 5.31 -7.08 -2.86
N PHE A 36 6.12 -6.04 -2.85
CA PHE A 36 6.58 -5.37 -4.06
C PHE A 36 7.73 -6.18 -4.68
N ASP A 37 7.73 -6.31 -5.99
CA ASP A 37 8.80 -6.98 -6.71
C ASP A 37 9.86 -5.93 -7.08
N LEU A 38 11.01 -5.97 -6.41
CA LEU A 38 12.07 -4.97 -6.54
C LEU A 38 12.66 -4.87 -7.96
N ASP A 39 12.52 -5.92 -8.78
CA ASP A 39 12.98 -5.93 -10.18
C ASP A 39 12.31 -4.84 -11.02
N TYR A 40 11.15 -4.33 -10.61
CA TYR A 40 10.53 -3.19 -11.29
C TYR A 40 11.40 -1.95 -11.29
N PHE A 41 12.08 -1.66 -10.19
CA PHE A 41 12.89 -0.47 -10.09
C PHE A 41 14.28 -0.65 -10.69
N SER A 42 14.80 -1.86 -10.72
CA SER A 42 16.09 -2.17 -11.38
C SER A 42 16.00 -2.14 -12.90
N SER A 43 14.80 -2.29 -13.46
CA SER A 43 14.57 -2.31 -14.90
C SER A 43 14.18 -0.92 -15.43
N VAL A 44 15.06 -0.33 -16.26
CA VAL A 44 14.78 0.92 -16.99
C VAL A 44 13.49 0.80 -17.83
N GLU A 45 13.26 -0.38 -18.42
CA GLU A 45 12.07 -0.65 -19.21
C GLU A 45 10.80 -0.59 -18.38
N CYS A 46 10.79 -1.15 -17.16
CA CYS A 46 9.65 -1.08 -16.27
C CYS A 46 9.39 0.35 -15.80
N ARG A 47 10.43 1.09 -15.45
CA ARG A 47 10.32 2.49 -15.05
C ARG A 47 9.70 3.36 -16.14
N ALA A 48 9.98 3.06 -17.40
CA ALA A 48 9.41 3.78 -18.54
C ALA A 48 7.94 3.43 -18.84
N LYS A 49 7.47 2.25 -18.40
CA LYS A 49 6.14 1.73 -18.75
C LYS A 49 5.10 1.87 -17.65
N PHE A 50 5.53 1.96 -16.39
CA PHE A 50 4.62 1.96 -15.24
C PHE A 50 4.78 3.23 -14.41
N PHE A 51 3.66 3.74 -13.95
CA PHE A 51 3.57 4.75 -12.91
C PHE A 51 3.28 4.05 -11.58
N PHE A 52 4.24 4.10 -10.66
CA PHE A 52 4.19 3.36 -9.40
C PHE A 52 3.54 4.18 -8.30
N VAL A 53 2.47 3.65 -7.74
CA VAL A 53 1.73 4.28 -6.65
C VAL A 53 1.63 3.32 -5.48
N THR A 54 1.78 3.81 -4.28
CA THR A 54 1.45 3.08 -3.06
C THR A 54 0.57 3.91 -2.15
N CYS A 55 -0.21 3.22 -1.29
CA CYS A 55 -1.05 3.86 -0.29
C CYS A 55 -0.73 3.28 1.07
N LEU A 56 -0.33 4.15 2.00
CA LEU A 56 -0.05 3.77 3.38
C LEU A 56 -1.14 4.31 4.31
N ARG A 57 -1.29 3.62 5.41
CA ARG A 57 -2.14 3.97 6.54
C ARG A 57 -1.33 3.88 7.82
N GLU A 58 -1.74 4.59 8.88
CA GLU A 58 -1.14 4.41 10.20
C GLU A 58 -1.13 2.90 10.56
N PRO A 59 0.02 2.32 10.95
CA PRO A 59 0.17 0.87 11.06
C PRO A 59 -0.84 0.18 11.98
N THR A 60 -1.14 0.77 13.14
CA THR A 60 -2.13 0.21 14.08
C THR A 60 -3.54 0.24 13.48
N ALA A 61 -3.90 1.34 12.82
CA ALA A 61 -5.19 1.47 12.16
C ALA A 61 -5.32 0.52 10.95
N ARG A 62 -4.20 0.22 10.28
CA ARG A 62 -4.15 -0.80 9.22
C ARG A 62 -4.45 -2.18 9.80
N ILE A 63 -3.78 -2.56 10.91
CA ILE A 63 -4.02 -3.85 11.56
C ILE A 63 -5.48 -3.95 12.00
N ALA A 64 -6.01 -2.97 12.71
CA ALA A 64 -7.40 -2.95 13.15
C ALA A 64 -8.39 -3.15 11.98
N SER A 65 -8.16 -2.45 10.87
CA SER A 65 -8.96 -2.59 9.66
C SER A 65 -8.86 -4.00 9.05
N HIS A 66 -7.65 -4.58 9.09
CA HIS A 66 -7.43 -5.92 8.57
C HIS A 66 -8.14 -6.98 9.41
N LEU A 67 -8.02 -6.91 10.74
CA LEU A 67 -8.70 -7.82 11.65
C LEU A 67 -10.22 -7.77 11.47
N ALA A 68 -10.78 -6.56 11.36
CA ALA A 68 -12.20 -6.39 11.07
C ALA A 68 -12.62 -7.01 9.74
N LYS A 69 -11.79 -6.86 8.69
CA LYS A 69 -12.05 -7.45 7.36
C LYS A 69 -12.07 -8.98 7.39
N VAL A 70 -11.17 -9.60 8.14
CA VAL A 70 -11.05 -11.07 8.19
C VAL A 70 -11.84 -11.70 9.33
N GLY A 71 -12.52 -10.90 10.14
CA GLY A 71 -13.33 -11.35 11.28
C GLY A 71 -12.50 -12.03 12.36
N ALA A 72 -11.28 -11.52 12.66
CA ALA A 72 -10.39 -12.07 13.65
C ALA A 72 -10.33 -11.21 14.92
N SER A 73 -10.17 -11.86 16.07
CA SER A 73 -9.90 -11.18 17.34
C SER A 73 -8.42 -10.79 17.47
N VAL A 74 -8.11 -9.95 18.46
CA VAL A 74 -6.72 -9.58 18.77
C VAL A 74 -5.93 -10.78 19.25
N GLU A 75 -6.51 -11.66 20.06
CA GLU A 75 -5.86 -12.87 20.58
C GLU A 75 -5.54 -13.85 19.44
N GLU A 76 -6.46 -14.06 18.50
CA GLU A 76 -6.19 -14.87 17.31
C GLU A 76 -5.02 -14.27 16.50
N ALA A 77 -4.99 -12.97 16.35
CA ALA A 77 -3.96 -12.27 15.59
C ALA A 77 -2.60 -12.30 16.30
N GLN A 78 -2.56 -12.28 17.63
CA GLN A 78 -1.32 -12.47 18.40
C GLN A 78 -0.70 -13.86 18.13
N ALA A 79 -1.54 -14.89 17.95
CA ALA A 79 -1.04 -16.20 17.55
C ALA A 79 -0.42 -16.19 16.13
N TRP A 80 -0.80 -15.28 15.24
CA TRP A 80 -0.15 -15.14 13.93
C TRP A 80 1.26 -14.54 14.04
N ALA A 81 1.46 -13.62 14.96
CA ALA A 81 2.77 -13.01 15.21
C ALA A 81 3.81 -14.01 15.74
N SER A 82 3.38 -15.16 16.27
CA SER A 82 4.27 -16.20 16.78
C SER A 82 4.55 -17.35 15.80
N ARG A 83 3.94 -17.33 14.59
CA ARG A 83 4.11 -18.40 13.60
C ARG A 83 5.23 -18.08 12.63
N THR A 84 6.12 -19.02 12.40
CA THR A 84 7.28 -18.90 11.50
C THR A 84 6.96 -18.98 10.02
N HIS A 85 5.76 -19.37 9.62
CA HIS A 85 5.36 -19.46 8.21
C HIS A 85 3.91 -19.04 8.00
N VAL A 86 3.72 -18.23 6.97
CA VAL A 86 2.42 -17.75 6.52
C VAL A 86 2.11 -18.33 5.16
N GLU A 87 1.28 -19.35 5.15
CA GLU A 87 0.77 -19.90 3.88
C GLU A 87 -0.48 -19.20 3.37
N THR A 88 -1.18 -18.43 4.19
CA THR A 88 -2.42 -17.75 3.80
C THR A 88 -2.30 -16.24 3.82
N ILE A 89 -2.46 -15.62 2.66
CA ILE A 89 -2.64 -14.17 2.53
C ILE A 89 -3.81 -13.76 3.42
N GLY A 90 -3.53 -12.99 4.46
CA GLY A 90 -4.55 -12.44 5.33
C GLY A 90 -4.57 -12.95 6.77
N ARG A 91 -3.98 -14.10 7.09
CA ARG A 91 -3.92 -14.63 8.46
C ARG A 91 -2.52 -15.14 8.80
N GLY A 92 -1.55 -14.21 8.91
CA GLY A 92 -0.19 -14.60 9.17
C GLY A 92 0.70 -13.47 9.70
N THR A 93 1.95 -13.80 9.97
CA THR A 93 2.94 -12.88 10.58
C THR A 93 2.97 -11.53 9.89
N ALA A 94 3.12 -11.48 8.58
CA ALA A 94 3.19 -10.23 7.84
C ALA A 94 1.92 -9.37 7.97
N ALA A 95 0.77 -9.94 8.27
CA ALA A 95 -0.46 -9.18 8.44
C ALA A 95 -0.46 -8.32 9.72
N VAL A 96 0.35 -8.66 10.72
CA VAL A 96 0.37 -7.99 12.04
C VAL A 96 1.76 -7.54 12.48
N ASP A 97 2.80 -7.86 11.70
CA ASP A 97 4.20 -7.57 12.00
C ASP A 97 4.87 -6.87 10.82
N ASN A 98 4.95 -5.55 10.90
CA ASN A 98 5.69 -4.69 9.97
C ASN A 98 5.37 -4.96 8.48
N PHE A 99 4.10 -4.92 8.16
CA PHE A 99 3.59 -5.22 6.82
C PHE A 99 4.23 -4.37 5.73
N TYR A 100 4.39 -3.07 5.94
CA TYR A 100 4.94 -2.18 4.92
C TYR A 100 6.42 -2.42 4.68
N THR A 101 7.20 -2.54 5.76
CA THR A 101 8.63 -2.84 5.66
C THR A 101 8.84 -4.16 4.93
N ARG A 102 8.11 -5.20 5.31
CA ARG A 102 8.16 -6.51 4.66
C ARG A 102 7.74 -6.44 3.18
N SER A 103 6.64 -5.78 2.89
CA SER A 103 6.10 -5.65 1.53
C SER A 103 7.04 -4.91 0.60
N LEU A 104 7.62 -3.79 1.05
CA LEU A 104 8.51 -2.97 0.26
C LEU A 104 9.88 -3.63 0.00
N LEU A 105 10.33 -4.49 0.90
CA LEU A 105 11.59 -5.23 0.74
C LEU A 105 11.47 -6.51 -0.09
N GLY A 106 10.30 -6.80 -0.63
CA GLY A 106 10.10 -7.90 -1.55
C GLY A 106 9.72 -9.22 -0.89
N ARG A 107 9.62 -10.25 -1.74
CA ARG A 107 9.12 -11.58 -1.35
C ARG A 107 9.90 -12.22 -0.20
N GLU A 108 11.21 -12.18 -0.28
CA GLU A 108 12.08 -12.81 0.72
C GLU A 108 11.90 -12.18 2.11
N ALA A 109 11.83 -10.86 2.18
CA ALA A 109 11.56 -10.16 3.42
C ALA A 109 10.13 -10.40 3.92
N PHE A 110 9.16 -10.44 3.01
CA PHE A 110 7.76 -10.66 3.36
C PHE A 110 7.52 -12.04 4.00
N GLN A 111 8.14 -13.07 3.46
CA GLN A 111 7.94 -14.46 3.87
C GLN A 111 9.03 -14.99 4.80
N GLY A 112 10.28 -14.51 4.69
CA GLY A 112 11.44 -15.11 5.33
C GLY A 112 11.89 -14.47 6.63
N ILE A 113 11.51 -13.23 6.91
CA ILE A 113 11.89 -12.60 8.20
C ILE A 113 10.99 -13.19 9.30
N GLU A 114 11.61 -13.75 10.33
CA GLU A 114 10.88 -14.25 11.50
C GLU A 114 10.10 -13.13 12.22
N ALA A 115 9.08 -13.52 12.96
CA ALA A 115 8.25 -12.58 13.72
C ALA A 115 9.10 -11.81 14.75
N GLY A 116 8.92 -10.51 14.82
CA GLY A 116 9.65 -9.62 15.72
C GLY A 116 11.07 -9.26 15.29
N ASN A 117 11.58 -9.80 14.17
CA ASN A 117 12.94 -9.55 13.70
C ASN A 117 13.05 -8.44 12.64
N VAL A 118 11.97 -7.73 12.38
CA VAL A 118 12.02 -6.52 11.55
C VAL A 118 12.65 -5.38 12.37
N THR A 119 13.73 -4.80 11.86
CA THR A 119 14.49 -3.75 12.53
C THR A 119 14.21 -2.37 11.93
N LEU A 120 14.64 -1.31 12.64
CA LEU A 120 14.61 0.06 12.09
C LEU A 120 15.49 0.21 10.85
N GLU A 121 16.62 -0.51 10.78
CA GLU A 121 17.48 -0.52 9.59
C GLU A 121 16.74 -1.10 8.36
N LEU A 122 15.96 -2.16 8.56
CA LEU A 122 15.10 -2.69 7.49
C LEU A 122 14.02 -1.69 7.08
N ALA A 123 13.44 -0.94 8.03
CA ALA A 123 12.49 0.13 7.73
C ALA A 123 13.16 1.28 6.93
N ASP A 124 14.43 1.60 7.23
CA ASP A 124 15.17 2.60 6.45
C ASP A 124 15.46 2.13 5.02
N ARG A 125 15.78 0.86 4.84
CA ARG A 125 15.91 0.26 3.51
C ARG A 125 14.57 0.24 2.76
N ALA A 126 13.49 -0.07 3.44
CA ALA A 126 12.14 -0.01 2.87
C ALA A 126 11.78 1.43 2.47
N PHE A 127 12.19 2.43 3.25
CA PHE A 127 11.99 3.84 2.91
C PHE A 127 12.74 4.23 1.62
N ALA A 128 13.99 3.77 1.44
CA ALA A 128 14.74 4.00 0.20
C ALA A 128 14.06 3.37 -1.04
N VAL A 129 13.33 2.26 -0.87
CA VAL A 129 12.45 1.71 -1.92
C VAL A 129 11.25 2.61 -2.15
N LEU A 130 10.62 3.10 -1.07
CA LEU A 130 9.44 3.97 -1.14
C LEU A 130 9.72 5.29 -1.87
N GLU A 131 10.91 5.87 -1.70
CA GLU A 131 11.36 7.09 -2.39
C GLU A 131 11.40 6.93 -3.92
N GLN A 132 11.40 5.71 -4.43
CA GLN A 132 11.39 5.42 -5.86
C GLN A 132 9.97 5.36 -6.46
N PHE A 133 8.93 5.40 -5.64
CA PHE A 133 7.55 5.45 -6.14
C PHE A 133 7.24 6.84 -6.72
N ASP A 134 6.42 6.85 -7.77
CA ASP A 134 6.00 8.09 -8.42
C ASP A 134 4.96 8.85 -7.59
N ALA A 135 4.17 8.14 -6.78
CA ALA A 135 3.26 8.74 -5.80
C ALA A 135 3.14 7.89 -4.54
N VAL A 136 3.14 8.56 -3.39
CA VAL A 136 2.89 7.97 -2.08
C VAL A 136 1.64 8.61 -1.51
N LEU A 137 0.60 7.81 -1.32
CA LEU A 137 -0.68 8.25 -0.79
C LEU A 137 -0.79 7.92 0.69
N ILE A 138 -1.38 8.82 1.45
CA ILE A 138 -1.65 8.64 2.88
C ILE A 138 -3.16 8.58 3.09
N LEU A 139 -3.64 7.46 3.62
CA LEU A 139 -5.07 7.20 3.74
C LEU A 139 -5.77 8.18 4.67
N GLU A 140 -5.11 8.64 5.73
CA GLU A 140 -5.65 9.60 6.70
C GLU A 140 -5.95 10.96 6.08
N ARG A 141 -5.28 11.30 4.97
CA ARG A 141 -5.52 12.52 4.19
C ARG A 141 -5.75 12.22 2.71
N LEU A 142 -6.52 11.17 2.46
CA LEU A 142 -6.76 10.62 1.13
C LEU A 142 -7.23 11.66 0.11
N ALA A 143 -8.04 12.65 0.52
CA ALA A 143 -8.51 13.70 -0.38
C ALA A 143 -7.34 14.53 -0.98
N ILE A 144 -6.32 14.84 -0.18
CA ILE A 144 -5.12 15.55 -0.63
C ILE A 144 -4.26 14.64 -1.48
N SER A 145 -4.00 13.43 -0.99
CA SER A 145 -3.22 12.41 -1.70
C SER A 145 -3.83 12.06 -3.07
N PHE A 146 -5.16 12.02 -3.16
CA PHE A 146 -5.85 11.76 -4.44
C PHE A 146 -5.73 12.95 -5.43
N ARG A 147 -5.74 14.19 -4.94
CA ARG A 147 -5.46 15.37 -5.78
C ARG A 147 -4.03 15.32 -6.34
N GLN A 148 -3.07 14.89 -5.51
CA GLN A 148 -1.69 14.66 -5.93
C GLN A 148 -1.64 13.66 -7.09
N LEU A 149 -2.26 12.50 -6.92
CA LEU A 149 -2.31 11.46 -7.95
C LEU A 149 -2.94 11.98 -9.24
N ALA A 150 -4.09 12.64 -9.14
CA ALA A 150 -4.79 13.21 -10.28
C ALA A 150 -3.95 14.25 -11.03
N SER A 151 -3.25 15.12 -10.31
CA SER A 151 -2.34 16.11 -10.91
C SER A 151 -1.22 15.42 -11.69
N ARG A 152 -0.59 14.40 -11.12
CA ARG A 152 0.51 13.67 -11.78
C ARG A 152 0.05 12.88 -13.00
N LEU A 153 -1.15 12.32 -12.96
CA LEU A 153 -1.75 11.57 -14.07
C LEU A 153 -2.52 12.45 -15.04
N SER A 154 -2.51 13.77 -14.85
CA SER A 154 -3.28 14.72 -15.64
C SER A 154 -4.78 14.39 -15.70
N TRP A 155 -5.30 13.75 -14.64
CA TRP A 155 -6.72 13.48 -14.50
C TRP A 155 -7.47 14.77 -14.12
N CYS A 156 -8.65 14.95 -14.67
CA CYS A 156 -9.57 15.95 -14.15
C CYS A 156 -10.35 15.35 -12.97
N LEU A 157 -10.54 16.14 -11.92
CA LEU A 157 -11.36 15.73 -10.77
C LEU A 157 -12.69 16.48 -10.79
N PRO A 158 -13.81 15.79 -10.51
CA PRO A 158 -15.08 16.46 -10.26
C PRO A 158 -14.96 17.38 -9.04
N GLU A 159 -15.65 18.52 -9.05
CA GLU A 159 -15.62 19.50 -7.95
C GLU A 159 -16.07 18.90 -6.61
N THR A 160 -16.95 17.93 -6.66
CA THR A 160 -17.59 17.27 -5.51
C THR A 160 -17.10 15.83 -5.33
N LEU A 161 -15.80 15.58 -5.47
CA LEU A 161 -15.29 14.24 -5.18
C LEU A 161 -15.46 13.95 -3.67
N ASN A 162 -16.57 13.32 -3.33
CA ASN A 162 -16.78 12.81 -1.98
C ASN A 162 -16.15 11.42 -1.88
N LEU A 163 -14.95 11.37 -1.30
CA LEU A 163 -14.24 10.10 -1.11
C LEU A 163 -14.97 9.12 -0.18
N CYS A 164 -15.93 9.62 0.62
CA CYS A 164 -16.78 8.77 1.43
C CYS A 164 -17.72 7.92 0.56
N ASP A 165 -18.08 8.38 -0.64
CA ASP A 165 -18.91 7.62 -1.58
C ASP A 165 -18.16 6.44 -2.20
N LEU A 166 -16.83 6.47 -2.16
CA LEU A 166 -15.97 5.37 -2.63
C LEU A 166 -15.79 4.28 -1.57
N ARG A 167 -16.21 4.51 -0.33
CA ARG A 167 -16.15 3.49 0.72
C ARG A 167 -17.34 2.54 0.60
N PRO A 168 -17.12 1.22 0.60
CA PRO A 168 -18.21 0.28 0.78
C PRO A 168 -18.99 0.66 2.04
N ARG A 169 -20.31 0.68 1.97
CA ARG A 169 -21.20 1.03 3.09
C ARG A 169 -21.07 0.13 4.32
N HIS A 170 -20.24 -0.90 4.24
CA HIS A 170 -19.89 -1.84 5.30
C HIS A 170 -18.41 -1.77 5.64
N CYS A 171 -17.95 -0.61 6.15
CA CYS A 171 -16.77 -0.67 7.01
C CYS A 171 -17.24 -1.22 8.35
N PRO A 172 -16.90 -2.46 8.72
CA PRO A 172 -17.21 -2.95 10.06
C PRO A 172 -16.61 -1.97 11.06
N ALA A 173 -17.32 -1.74 12.16
CA ALA A 173 -16.81 -0.94 13.27
C ALA A 173 -15.43 -1.52 13.62
N TYR A 174 -14.43 -0.63 13.70
CA TYR A 174 -13.08 -1.08 14.04
C TYR A 174 -13.09 -1.83 15.36
N THR A 175 -12.37 -2.92 15.43
CA THR A 175 -11.86 -3.48 16.67
C THR A 175 -11.29 -2.33 17.50
N ASN A 176 -11.41 -2.39 18.80
CA ASN A 176 -10.90 -1.36 19.70
C ASN A 176 -9.44 -1.01 19.34
N LEU A 177 -9.21 0.20 18.84
CA LEU A 177 -7.92 0.62 18.32
C LEU A 177 -6.84 0.64 19.43
N ASP A 178 -7.22 0.93 20.67
CA ASP A 178 -6.29 0.95 21.79
C ASP A 178 -5.85 -0.46 22.19
N GLU A 179 -6.73 -1.44 22.07
CA GLU A 179 -6.39 -2.85 22.27
C GLU A 179 -5.40 -3.34 21.20
N VAL A 180 -5.65 -3.02 19.92
CA VAL A 180 -4.74 -3.34 18.82
C VAL A 180 -3.38 -2.65 19.01
N ARG A 181 -3.38 -1.39 19.44
CA ARG A 181 -2.16 -0.64 19.73
C ARG A 181 -1.38 -1.27 20.89
N GLY A 182 -2.06 -1.67 21.95
CA GLY A 182 -1.45 -2.37 23.08
C GLY A 182 -0.82 -3.69 22.68
N ALA A 183 -1.50 -4.45 21.82
CA ALA A 183 -1.03 -5.77 21.39
C ALA A 183 0.11 -5.73 20.36
N PHE A 184 0.08 -4.77 19.42
CA PHE A 184 0.96 -4.78 18.24
C PHE A 184 1.82 -3.53 18.08
N GLY A 185 1.61 -2.46 18.85
CA GLY A 185 2.30 -1.20 18.68
C GLY A 185 3.81 -1.31 18.77
N ALA A 186 4.32 -2.00 19.80
CA ALA A 186 5.76 -2.22 19.98
C ALA A 186 6.34 -3.08 18.85
N LEU A 187 5.63 -4.12 18.42
CA LEU A 187 6.04 -5.00 17.33
C LEU A 187 6.15 -4.24 15.99
N ASN A 188 5.30 -3.24 15.78
CA ASN A 188 5.26 -2.45 14.54
C ASN A 188 5.99 -1.10 14.66
N ALA A 189 6.91 -0.93 15.61
CA ALA A 189 7.71 0.29 15.73
C ALA A 189 8.51 0.61 14.44
N PRO A 190 9.11 -0.36 13.71
CA PRO A 190 9.73 -0.10 12.43
C PRO A 190 8.76 0.47 11.38
N ASP A 191 7.56 -0.11 11.23
CA ASP A 191 6.55 0.42 10.31
C ASP A 191 6.02 1.79 10.74
N ALA A 192 5.92 2.06 12.03
CA ALA A 192 5.56 3.39 12.54
C ALA A 192 6.61 4.45 12.16
N ALA A 193 7.90 4.11 12.28
CA ALA A 193 8.99 4.98 11.85
C ALA A 193 8.98 5.20 10.31
N LEU A 194 8.77 4.14 9.55
CA LEU A 194 8.61 4.19 8.10
C LEU A 194 7.42 5.09 7.70
N TYR A 195 6.26 4.93 8.36
CA TYR A 195 5.06 5.72 8.10
C TYR A 195 5.29 7.21 8.33
N VAL A 196 5.97 7.60 9.40
CA VAL A 196 6.30 9.02 9.65
C VAL A 196 7.17 9.60 8.54
N LYS A 197 8.12 8.85 8.02
CA LYS A 197 8.96 9.28 6.88
C LYS A 197 8.14 9.35 5.59
N ALA A 198 7.28 8.37 5.35
CA ALA A 198 6.38 8.32 4.20
C ALA A 198 5.39 9.50 4.18
N ASP A 199 4.84 9.86 5.34
CA ASP A 199 3.93 11.02 5.46
C ASP A 199 4.65 12.34 5.13
N ARG A 200 5.89 12.51 5.58
CA ARG A 200 6.73 13.67 5.24
C ARG A 200 7.07 13.72 3.75
N LEU A 201 7.42 12.57 3.16
CA LEU A 201 7.68 12.44 1.73
C LEU A 201 6.43 12.81 0.91
N ALA A 202 5.28 12.26 1.25
CA ALA A 202 4.02 12.58 0.60
C ALA A 202 3.68 14.07 0.71
N ALA A 203 3.85 14.67 1.90
CA ALA A 203 3.64 16.10 2.11
C ALA A 203 4.61 16.98 1.30
N ALA A 204 5.85 16.54 1.11
CA ALA A 204 6.80 17.24 0.24
C ALA A 204 6.36 17.17 -1.24
N LEU A 205 5.98 15.98 -1.70
CA LEU A 205 5.49 15.77 -3.06
C LEU A 205 4.19 16.54 -3.37
N GLU A 206 3.36 16.80 -2.35
CA GLU A 206 2.11 17.55 -2.50
C GLU A 206 2.33 19.06 -2.70
N ARG A 207 3.38 19.62 -2.11
CA ARG A 207 3.66 21.09 -2.19
C ARG A 207 4.01 21.58 -3.59
N ASP A 208 4.65 20.74 -4.37
CA ASP A 208 5.23 21.12 -5.66
C ASP A 208 4.30 20.83 -6.85
N LEU A 209 3.06 20.41 -6.57
CA LEU A 209 2.15 20.01 -7.62
C LEU A 209 1.24 21.17 -8.07
N PRO A 210 1.07 21.35 -9.39
CA PRO A 210 0.02 22.20 -9.90
C PRO A 210 -1.37 21.69 -9.46
N LEU A 211 -2.31 22.59 -9.31
CA LEU A 211 -3.69 22.19 -9.03
C LEU A 211 -4.20 21.27 -10.16
N PRO A 212 -4.93 20.20 -9.85
CA PRO A 212 -5.51 19.33 -10.87
C PRO A 212 -6.48 20.13 -11.74
N ARG A 213 -6.51 19.79 -13.02
CA ARG A 213 -7.44 20.42 -13.96
C ARG A 213 -8.88 20.14 -13.52
N ARG A 214 -9.75 21.15 -13.57
CA ARG A 214 -11.17 20.96 -13.37
C ARG A 214 -11.76 20.23 -14.59
N CYS A 215 -12.63 19.27 -14.35
CA CYS A 215 -13.43 18.69 -15.42
C CYS A 215 -14.40 19.77 -15.92
N ILE A 216 -14.29 20.16 -17.17
CA ILE A 216 -15.34 20.93 -17.84
C ILE A 216 -16.43 19.91 -18.19
N ALA A 217 -17.64 20.14 -17.72
CA ALA A 217 -18.79 19.31 -18.09
C ALA A 217 -18.95 19.34 -19.61
N ARG A 218 -19.24 18.16 -20.22
CA ARG A 218 -19.43 18.07 -21.68
C ARG A 218 -20.56 18.95 -22.20
N ASP A 219 -21.43 19.39 -21.29
CA ASP A 219 -22.59 20.23 -21.61
C ASP A 219 -22.24 21.73 -21.72
N GLU A 220 -20.96 22.11 -21.47
CA GLU A 220 -20.46 23.49 -21.61
C GLU A 220 -19.62 23.71 -22.90
N LEU A 221 -19.54 22.69 -23.77
CA LEU A 221 -18.91 22.75 -25.09
C LEU A 221 -19.96 22.65 -26.18
#